data_23c320e2a417ee3848f74c03e0f5dcaf
#
_entry.id   23c320e2a417ee3848f74c03e0f5dcaf
#
_cell.length_a   1.000
_cell.length_b   1.000
_cell.length_c   1.000
_cell.angle_alpha   90.00
_cell.angle_beta   90.00
_cell.angle_gamma   90.00
#
_symmetry.space_group_name_H-M   'P 1'
#
loop_
_entity.id
_entity.type
_entity.pdbx_description
1 polymer ?
#
loop_
_entity_poly.entity_id
_entity_poly.type
_entity_poly.pdbx_seq_one_letter_code
_entity_poly.pdbx_strand_id
1 'polypeptide(L)'
;MKVSKSVFLFLLILSFTKGFSQFTIDAELRPRFEYRHGYKTLFPDNADPATFVSQRTRLNFGYKTEKLHFYLSPQDVRVWGDVPQLNVADXNGFSXHQAWADVLLXSXLSXKIGRQEIIYDDQRFFGNVGWAQQGRSHDAAILKYEPSFLKFHXGAAYNQDGXALTGNILTTNTYKSLQYLWXHKEWEQLSASFLFVNNGLQYXDEIDESKNDTRYSQTAGLHLKANLSKFNFXSNLYYQFGKXVAXNDLSAYLLSLEANYSALXXLKIGLGGEXQXGNXYGAPSDGENKAFNPLYGTNHKFNGFMDYFYVGNHINNVGLLDLYGNVKYAFNKQSNVQLAXXQFFAAAEIDDNTSKDLGFELDLVTSHKLSQFVGIQAGYSHFFAAEGIEIVKNNFDKNTNXWGWXMVTIXPVLFTWQKPETDNNNQ
;
A
#
# COMPACT_ATOMS: atom_id res chain seq x y z
N MET A 1 67.39 -28.68 20.13
CA MET A 1 66.44 -27.89 19.32
C MET A 1 65.20 -27.62 20.16
N LYS A 2 65.05 -26.38 20.68
CA LYS A 2 63.86 -25.98 21.49
C LYS A 2 62.85 -25.33 20.55
N VAL A 3 61.73 -25.99 20.41
CA VAL A 3 60.57 -25.42 19.64
C VAL A 3 59.83 -24.45 20.58
N SER A 4 59.91 -23.18 20.24
CA SER A 4 59.16 -22.12 20.94
C SER A 4 57.70 -22.20 20.50
N LYS A 5 56.80 -22.46 21.44
CA LYS A 5 55.34 -22.39 21.23
C LYS A 5 54.89 -20.93 21.44
N SER A 6 54.78 -20.17 20.33
CA SER A 6 54.13 -18.86 20.39
C SER A 6 52.63 -19.06 20.48
N VAL A 7 52.08 -18.86 21.66
CA VAL A 7 50.64 -18.81 21.87
C VAL A 7 50.17 -17.45 21.40
N PHE A 8 49.47 -17.42 20.27
CA PHE A 8 48.77 -16.24 19.80
C PHE A 8 47.54 -16.04 20.69
N LEU A 9 47.68 -15.22 21.73
CA LEU A 9 46.55 -14.81 22.55
C LEU A 9 45.80 -13.73 21.77
N PHE A 10 44.72 -14.12 21.11
CA PHE A 10 43.79 -13.17 20.50
C PHE A 10 43.03 -12.51 21.62
N LEU A 11 43.51 -11.36 22.10
CA LEU A 11 42.77 -10.50 23.00
C LEU A 11 41.63 -9.90 22.20
N LEU A 12 40.45 -10.51 22.31
CA LEU A 12 39.20 -9.88 21.85
C LEU A 12 38.98 -8.70 22.79
N ILE A 13 39.42 -7.52 22.39
CA ILE A 13 39.06 -6.28 23.07
C ILE A 13 37.58 -6.04 22.75
N LEU A 14 36.73 -6.57 23.61
CA LEU A 14 35.33 -6.17 23.68
C LEU A 14 35.34 -4.71 24.14
N SER A 15 35.45 -3.81 23.17
CA SER A 15 35.16 -2.41 23.44
C SER A 15 33.68 -2.36 23.80
N PHE A 16 33.37 -2.23 25.07
CA PHE A 16 32.04 -1.92 25.56
C PHE A 16 31.74 -0.49 25.14
N THR A 17 31.39 -0.31 23.84
CA THR A 17 30.75 0.92 23.43
C THR A 17 29.41 0.98 24.15
N LYS A 18 29.15 2.09 24.82
CA LYS A 18 27.87 2.38 25.46
C LYS A 18 26.81 2.45 24.35
N GLY A 19 26.30 1.31 23.94
CA GLY A 19 25.33 1.23 22.87
C GLY A 19 23.92 1.38 23.40
N PHE A 20 23.15 2.25 22.77
CA PHE A 20 21.70 2.29 22.96
C PHE A 20 21.12 0.97 22.49
N SER A 21 20.23 0.36 23.28
CA SER A 21 19.40 -0.75 22.80
C SER A 21 18.00 -0.67 23.42
N GLN A 22 17.01 -0.97 22.58
CA GLN A 22 15.61 -0.91 22.98
C GLN A 22 14.89 -2.13 22.42
N PHE A 23 14.02 -2.73 23.24
CA PHE A 23 13.14 -3.81 22.82
C PHE A 23 11.69 -3.41 23.12
N THR A 24 10.80 -3.57 22.14
CA THR A 24 9.38 -3.21 22.27
C THR A 24 8.49 -4.36 21.81
N ILE A 25 7.37 -4.52 22.49
CA ILE A 25 6.27 -5.39 22.02
C ILE A 25 5.00 -4.53 22.03
N ASP A 26 4.35 -4.40 20.87
CA ASP A 26 3.03 -3.81 20.80
C ASP A 26 2.09 -4.75 20.05
N ALA A 27 0.81 -4.48 20.17
CA ALA A 27 -0.22 -5.32 19.58
C ALA A 27 -1.25 -4.45 18.84
N GLU A 28 -1.91 -5.06 17.88
CA GLU A 28 -3.10 -4.49 17.24
C GLU A 28 -4.18 -5.56 17.19
N LEU A 29 -5.37 -5.22 17.68
CA LEU A 29 -6.60 -5.98 17.47
C LEU A 29 -7.58 -5.08 16.76
N ARG A 30 -8.05 -5.50 15.57
CA ARG A 30 -8.87 -4.62 14.71
C ARG A 30 -10.04 -5.39 14.10
N PRO A 31 -11.13 -5.62 14.86
CA PRO A 31 -12.36 -6.15 14.28
C PRO A 31 -13.09 -5.07 13.47
N ARG A 32 -13.65 -5.46 12.33
CA ARG A 32 -14.42 -4.59 11.45
C ARG A 32 -15.67 -5.31 10.94
N PHE A 33 -16.84 -4.80 11.31
CA PHE A 33 -18.14 -5.20 10.76
C PHE A 33 -18.33 -4.50 9.42
N GLU A 34 -18.83 -5.21 8.43
CA GLU A 34 -19.19 -4.65 7.12
C GLU A 34 -20.58 -5.14 6.70
N TYR A 35 -21.32 -4.21 6.08
CA TYR A 35 -22.54 -4.46 5.34
C TYR A 35 -22.30 -4.02 3.89
N ARG A 36 -22.41 -4.94 2.96
CA ARG A 36 -22.12 -4.70 1.55
C ARG A 36 -23.38 -4.92 0.71
N HIS A 37 -23.78 -3.86 -0.01
CA HIS A 37 -24.87 -3.87 -0.97
C HIS A 37 -24.39 -3.14 -2.20
N GLY A 38 -23.49 -3.79 -2.99
CA GLY A 38 -22.89 -3.18 -4.16
C GLY A 38 -21.47 -2.66 -3.98
N TYR A 39 -20.65 -3.32 -3.14
CA TYR A 39 -19.23 -2.99 -2.94
C TYR A 39 -18.40 -3.65 -4.05
N LYS A 40 -17.52 -2.89 -4.72
CA LYS A 40 -16.67 -3.28 -5.86
C LYS A 40 -17.43 -3.58 -7.16
N THR A 41 -18.70 -3.84 -7.10
CA THR A 41 -19.54 -4.12 -8.27
C THR A 41 -20.95 -3.62 -7.98
N LEU A 42 -21.71 -3.34 -9.03
CA LEU A 42 -23.12 -2.97 -8.89
C LEU A 42 -23.88 -4.16 -8.28
N PHE A 43 -24.85 -3.85 -7.41
CA PHE A 43 -25.56 -4.89 -6.67
C PHE A 43 -26.50 -5.64 -7.58
N PRO A 44 -26.35 -6.97 -7.74
CA PRO A 44 -27.16 -7.72 -8.69
C PRO A 44 -28.58 -7.98 -8.17
N ASP A 45 -29.53 -8.16 -9.12
CA ASP A 45 -30.87 -8.59 -8.79
C ASP A 45 -30.83 -9.98 -8.15
N ASN A 46 -31.76 -10.22 -7.25
CA ASN A 46 -31.94 -11.53 -6.59
C ASN A 46 -30.75 -11.95 -5.70
N ALA A 47 -29.93 -10.99 -5.27
CA ALA A 47 -28.84 -11.23 -4.33
C ALA A 47 -29.19 -10.66 -2.94
N ASP A 48 -28.65 -11.26 -1.91
CA ASP A 48 -28.74 -10.74 -0.54
C ASP A 48 -27.48 -9.96 -0.20
N PRO A 49 -27.60 -8.88 0.59
CA PRO A 49 -26.41 -8.14 1.03
C PRO A 49 -25.48 -9.02 1.86
N ALA A 50 -24.16 -8.77 1.73
CA ALA A 50 -23.18 -9.49 2.54
C ALA A 50 -23.00 -8.78 3.88
N THR A 51 -22.99 -9.56 4.97
CA THR A 51 -22.64 -9.06 6.30
C THR A 51 -21.62 -9.98 6.95
N PHE A 52 -20.60 -9.39 7.55
CA PHE A 52 -19.55 -10.18 8.21
C PHE A 52 -18.72 -9.30 9.13
N VAL A 53 -17.97 -9.94 10.04
CA VAL A 53 -16.94 -9.28 10.83
C VAL A 53 -15.61 -9.88 10.43
N SER A 54 -14.71 -9.06 9.89
CA SER A 54 -13.32 -9.44 9.66
C SER A 54 -12.46 -8.93 10.81
N GLN A 55 -11.33 -9.58 11.08
CA GLN A 55 -10.46 -9.19 12.17
C GLN A 55 -9.01 -9.39 11.80
N ARG A 56 -8.17 -8.41 12.19
CA ARG A 56 -6.73 -8.55 12.19
C ARG A 56 -6.22 -8.51 13.63
N THR A 57 -5.35 -9.46 13.97
CA THR A 57 -4.58 -9.44 15.21
C THR A 57 -3.11 -9.45 14.82
N ARG A 58 -2.32 -8.46 15.27
CA ARG A 58 -0.87 -8.41 15.09
C ARG A 58 -0.16 -8.32 16.43
N LEU A 59 0.99 -9.00 16.55
CA LEU A 59 1.98 -8.73 17.58
C LEU A 59 3.23 -8.21 16.88
N ASN A 60 3.72 -7.07 17.31
CA ASN A 60 4.88 -6.43 16.70
C ASN A 60 6.03 -6.43 17.68
N PHE A 61 7.14 -7.03 17.30
CA PHE A 61 8.37 -7.14 18.08
C PHE A 61 9.43 -6.28 17.41
N GLY A 62 9.96 -5.30 18.13
CA GLY A 62 11.01 -4.43 17.63
C GLY A 62 12.24 -4.51 18.54
N TYR A 63 13.41 -4.69 17.94
CA TYR A 63 14.69 -4.60 18.64
C TYR A 63 15.57 -3.61 17.89
N LYS A 64 16.01 -2.56 18.58
CA LYS A 64 16.74 -1.48 17.96
C LYS A 64 18.01 -1.15 18.73
N THR A 65 19.13 -1.01 18.00
CA THR A 65 20.40 -0.51 18.48
C THR A 65 20.84 0.65 17.58
N GLU A 66 22.02 1.19 17.83
CA GLU A 66 22.59 2.23 16.93
C GLU A 66 22.84 1.71 15.52
N LYS A 67 23.11 0.39 15.37
CA LYS A 67 23.53 -0.18 14.08
C LYS A 67 22.57 -1.23 13.51
N LEU A 68 21.50 -1.58 14.24
CA LEU A 68 20.59 -2.63 13.84
C LEU A 68 19.17 -2.30 14.28
N HIS A 69 18.23 -2.45 13.38
CA HIS A 69 16.82 -2.48 13.71
C HIS A 69 16.24 -3.80 13.17
N PHE A 70 15.82 -4.68 14.06
CA PHE A 70 15.15 -5.93 13.73
C PHE A 70 13.68 -5.81 14.06
N TYR A 71 12.82 -6.31 13.18
CA TYR A 71 11.36 -6.17 13.33
C TYR A 71 10.68 -7.45 12.88
N LEU A 72 9.72 -7.91 13.68
CA LEU A 72 8.94 -9.11 13.39
C LEU A 72 7.47 -8.82 13.71
N SER A 73 6.56 -9.08 12.76
CA SER A 73 5.14 -8.83 12.91
C SER A 73 4.32 -10.03 12.43
N PRO A 74 4.17 -11.06 13.30
CA PRO A 74 3.18 -12.10 13.02
C PRO A 74 1.77 -11.55 13.11
N GLN A 75 0.87 -12.08 12.28
CA GLN A 75 -0.52 -11.66 12.26
C GLN A 75 -1.46 -12.84 12.07
N ASP A 76 -2.67 -12.69 12.57
CA ASP A 76 -3.81 -13.54 12.27
C ASP A 76 -4.88 -12.69 11.59
N VAL A 77 -5.40 -13.16 10.46
CA VAL A 77 -6.47 -12.50 9.71
C VAL A 77 -7.60 -13.51 9.55
N ARG A 78 -8.80 -13.14 10.01
CA ARG A 78 -9.95 -14.06 9.98
C ARG A 78 -11.26 -13.32 9.74
N VAL A 79 -12.27 -14.10 9.35
CA VAL A 79 -13.68 -13.68 9.42
C VAL A 79 -14.31 -14.48 10.57
N TRP A 80 -15.07 -13.81 11.42
CA TRP A 80 -15.71 -14.47 12.56
C TRP A 80 -16.60 -15.60 12.05
N GLY A 81 -16.36 -16.82 12.52
CA GLY A 81 -17.10 -18.01 12.12
C GLY A 81 -16.39 -18.86 11.04
N ASP A 82 -15.25 -18.41 10.52
CA ASP A 82 -14.50 -19.20 9.51
C ASP A 82 -13.77 -20.41 10.13
N VAL A 83 -13.70 -20.45 11.48
CA VAL A 83 -13.12 -21.58 12.23
C VAL A 83 -14.18 -22.02 13.25
N PRO A 84 -14.45 -23.34 13.38
CA PRO A 84 -15.39 -23.83 14.39
C PRO A 84 -14.97 -23.49 15.83
N GLN A 85 -15.95 -23.42 16.74
CA GLN A 85 -15.69 -23.17 18.15
C GLN A 85 -14.74 -24.21 18.76
N LEU A 86 -14.89 -25.46 18.36
CA LEU A 86 -14.05 -26.58 18.81
C LEU A 86 -13.20 -27.06 17.66
N ASN A 87 -12.04 -26.42 17.46
CA ASN A 87 -11.10 -26.78 16.41
C ASN A 87 -9.79 -27.30 17.00
N VAL A 88 -9.18 -28.25 16.31
CA VAL A 88 -7.87 -28.80 16.68
C VAL A 88 -6.73 -28.12 15.90
N ALA A 89 -7.04 -27.37 14.89
CA ALA A 89 -6.07 -26.66 14.05
C ALA A 89 -6.72 -25.45 13.38
N ASP A 90 -5.91 -24.40 13.19
CA ASP A 90 -6.30 -23.19 12.48
C ASP A 90 -5.21 -22.89 11.43
N UNK A 91 -5.39 -23.42 10.37
CA UNK A 91 -4.48 -23.38 9.36
C UNK A 91 -4.56 -22.21 8.51
N ASN A 92 -5.59 -21.51 8.59
CA ASN A 92 -5.74 -20.34 7.75
C ASN A 92 -5.47 -19.08 8.57
N GLY A 93 -5.25 -17.96 7.96
CA GLY A 93 -5.18 -16.66 8.62
C GLY A 93 -3.81 -16.28 9.19
N PHE A 94 -2.99 -17.19 9.65
CA PHE A 94 -1.70 -16.86 10.29
C PHE A 94 -0.61 -16.63 9.24
N SER A 95 0.13 -15.52 9.39
CA SER A 95 1.23 -15.20 8.46
C SER A 95 2.24 -14.26 9.12
N UNK A 96 3.35 -14.02 8.75
CA UNK A 96 4.24 -13.11 9.06
C UNK A 96 4.01 -12.04 8.22
N HIS A 97 3.49 -11.05 8.55
CA HIS A 97 3.30 -9.84 7.77
C HIS A 97 4.62 -9.14 7.49
N GLN A 98 5.48 -9.00 8.52
CA GLN A 98 6.82 -8.44 8.34
C GLN A 98 7.83 -9.25 9.13
N ALA A 99 9.02 -9.42 8.58
CA ALA A 99 10.19 -10.06 9.22
C ALA A 99 11.43 -9.53 8.50
N TRP A 100 12.09 -8.51 9.09
CA TRP A 100 13.20 -7.85 8.42
C TRP A 100 14.23 -7.32 9.42
N ALA A 101 15.43 -7.06 8.89
CA ALA A 101 16.48 -6.34 9.61
C ALA A 101 16.96 -5.17 8.75
N ASP A 102 17.18 -4.03 9.38
CA ASP A 102 17.80 -2.84 8.79
C ASP A 102 19.15 -2.64 9.48
N VAL A 103 20.23 -2.82 8.72
CA VAL A 103 21.61 -2.83 9.24
C VAL A 103 22.34 -1.59 8.75
N LEU A 104 22.86 -0.77 9.67
CA LEU A 104 23.69 0.39 9.35
C LEU A 104 25.05 -0.11 8.85
N LEU A 105 25.36 0.18 7.64
CA LEU A 105 26.63 -0.22 6.99
C LEU A 105 27.69 0.83 7.12
N UNK A 106 27.25 2.13 6.85
CA UNK A 106 28.07 3.25 6.95
C UNK A 106 27.20 4.42 7.36
N SER A 107 27.83 5.44 7.66
CA SER A 107 27.03 6.62 8.01
C SER A 107 26.05 7.00 6.88
N UNK A 108 24.77 6.95 7.16
CA UNK A 108 23.80 7.18 6.25
C UNK A 108 23.41 6.14 5.29
N LEU A 109 24.16 5.06 5.46
CA LEU A 109 23.94 3.96 4.50
C LEU A 109 23.50 2.71 5.27
N SER A 110 22.32 2.16 4.96
CA SER A 110 21.82 0.93 5.58
C SER A 110 21.19 -0.03 4.56
N UNK A 111 21.02 -1.22 4.75
CA UNK A 111 20.48 -2.19 4.05
C UNK A 111 19.40 -2.68 4.77
N LYS A 112 18.17 -2.65 4.38
CA LYS A 112 16.98 -3.29 4.96
C LYS A 112 16.60 -4.51 4.15
N ILE A 113 16.53 -5.64 4.78
CA ILE A 113 16.36 -6.91 4.06
C ILE A 113 15.34 -7.81 4.78
N GLY A 114 14.49 -8.46 4.02
CA GLY A 114 13.47 -9.38 4.50
C GLY A 114 12.07 -9.00 4.03
N ARG A 115 11.07 -9.63 4.65
CA ARG A 115 9.66 -9.36 4.34
C ARG A 115 9.23 -8.06 5.00
N GLN A 116 8.80 -7.08 4.19
CA GLN A 116 8.63 -5.71 4.67
C GLN A 116 7.56 -4.97 3.90
N GLU A 117 6.90 -4.02 4.56
CA GLU A 117 6.10 -3.01 3.87
C GLU A 117 7.06 -2.07 3.11
N ILE A 118 6.66 -1.70 1.91
CA ILE A 118 7.32 -0.65 1.11
C ILE A 118 6.31 0.48 0.96
N ILE A 119 6.63 1.63 1.54
CA ILE A 119 5.72 2.78 1.60
C ILE A 119 6.49 4.02 1.17
N TYR A 120 6.03 4.66 0.09
CA TYR A 120 6.61 5.92 -0.37
C TYR A 120 5.52 6.96 -0.61
N ASP A 121 5.85 8.19 -0.27
CA ASP A 121 5.05 9.38 -0.59
C ASP A 121 3.61 9.26 -0.06
N ASP A 122 2.61 9.45 -0.93
CA ASP A 122 1.20 9.33 -0.56
C ASP A 122 0.65 7.91 -0.72
N GLN A 123 1.49 6.94 -1.08
CA GLN A 123 1.14 5.55 -1.32
C GLN A 123 0.38 5.33 -2.64
N ARG A 124 0.49 6.27 -3.58
CA ARG A 124 -0.17 6.08 -4.88
C ARG A 124 0.45 4.95 -5.68
N PHE A 125 1.76 4.72 -5.54
CA PHE A 125 2.46 3.64 -6.26
C PHE A 125 2.99 2.53 -5.36
N PHE A 126 3.60 2.84 -4.22
CA PHE A 126 4.01 1.86 -3.19
C PHE A 126 3.31 2.15 -1.88
N GLY A 127 2.48 1.21 -1.42
CA GLY A 127 1.76 1.35 -0.18
C GLY A 127 1.48 0.01 0.49
N ASN A 128 1.09 0.07 1.76
CA ASN A 128 0.94 -1.13 2.59
C ASN A 128 -0.48 -1.70 2.60
N VAL A 129 -1.42 -1.10 1.86
CA VAL A 129 -2.81 -1.56 1.78
C VAL A 129 -3.40 -1.73 3.19
N GLY A 130 -3.23 -0.69 4.02
CA GLY A 130 -3.56 -0.75 5.45
C GLY A 130 -5.03 -1.01 5.75
N TRP A 131 -5.94 -0.67 4.84
CA TRP A 131 -7.38 -0.93 4.99
C TRP A 131 -7.67 -2.43 5.00
N ALA A 132 -7.09 -3.20 4.08
CA ALA A 132 -7.27 -4.65 4.04
C ALA A 132 -6.67 -5.27 5.31
N GLN A 133 -7.35 -6.30 5.86
CA GLN A 133 -6.87 -6.89 7.11
C GLN A 133 -5.47 -7.49 6.97
N GLN A 134 -5.18 -8.11 5.83
CA GLN A 134 -3.87 -8.74 5.60
C GLN A 134 -2.73 -7.75 5.34
N GLY A 135 -3.04 -6.55 4.77
CA GLY A 135 -2.01 -5.62 4.34
C GLY A 135 -1.19 -6.13 3.15
N ARG A 136 -0.18 -5.35 2.74
CA ARG A 136 0.76 -5.75 1.67
C ARG A 136 2.18 -5.68 2.19
N SER A 137 2.98 -6.71 1.89
CA SER A 137 4.39 -6.74 2.16
C SER A 137 5.13 -7.37 0.99
N HIS A 138 6.46 -7.15 0.93
CA HIS A 138 7.34 -7.59 -0.15
C HIS A 138 8.55 -8.29 0.46
N ASP A 139 9.00 -9.38 -0.14
CA ASP A 139 10.28 -9.99 0.17
C ASP A 139 11.35 -9.27 -0.66
N ALA A 140 12.17 -8.42 -0.02
CA ALA A 140 13.00 -7.47 -0.74
C ALA A 140 14.26 -7.09 0.03
N ALA A 141 15.24 -6.56 -0.70
CA ALA A 141 16.42 -5.90 -0.15
C ALA A 141 16.41 -4.43 -0.62
N ILE A 142 16.58 -3.50 0.32
CA ILE A 142 16.59 -2.07 0.04
C ILE A 142 17.87 -1.46 0.60
N LEU A 143 18.70 -0.93 -0.27
CA LEU A 143 19.84 -0.12 0.11
C LEU A 143 19.34 1.32 0.28
N LYS A 144 19.56 1.91 1.45
CA LYS A 144 19.08 3.24 1.80
C LYS A 144 20.27 4.14 2.11
N TYR A 145 20.38 5.24 1.40
CA TYR A 145 21.34 6.30 1.68
C TYR A 145 20.59 7.56 2.05
N GLU A 146 20.68 7.95 3.33
CA GLU A 146 19.84 9.00 3.90
C GLU A 146 20.68 10.06 4.63
N PRO A 147 21.54 10.83 3.91
CA PRO A 147 22.14 12.00 4.51
C PRO A 147 21.07 13.08 4.77
N SER A 148 21.41 14.14 5.51
CA SER A 148 20.45 15.16 5.92
C SER A 148 19.76 15.89 4.76
N PHE A 149 20.39 15.94 3.58
CA PHE A 149 19.90 16.73 2.44
C PHE A 149 19.15 15.93 1.38
N LEU A 150 19.12 14.59 1.48
CA LEU A 150 18.55 13.72 0.44
C LEU A 150 18.25 12.35 1.03
N LYS A 151 17.19 11.68 0.51
CA LYS A 151 16.99 10.25 0.73
C LYS A 151 17.06 9.55 -0.62
N PHE A 152 17.81 8.45 -0.69
CA PHE A 152 18.03 7.67 -1.90
C PHE A 152 17.93 6.20 -1.55
N HIS A 153 16.95 5.53 -2.16
CA HIS A 153 16.70 4.10 -1.92
C HIS A 153 16.78 3.30 -3.21
N UNK A 154 17.35 2.18 -3.28
CA UNK A 154 17.46 1.33 -4.27
C UNK A 154 16.95 0.10 -3.82
N GLY A 155 15.99 -0.46 -4.36
CA GLY A 155 15.35 -1.69 -3.92
C GLY A 155 15.34 -2.77 -4.98
N ALA A 156 15.39 -4.02 -4.53
CA ALA A 156 15.34 -5.18 -5.42
C ALA A 156 14.62 -6.34 -4.75
N ALA A 157 13.84 -7.09 -5.57
CA ALA A 157 13.15 -8.30 -5.14
C ALA A 157 13.14 -9.31 -6.28
N TYR A 158 13.19 -10.58 -5.93
CA TYR A 158 13.11 -11.69 -6.89
C TYR A 158 12.33 -12.82 -6.23
N ASN A 159 11.28 -13.28 -6.92
CA ASN A 159 10.32 -14.25 -6.37
C ASN A 159 10.38 -15.58 -7.11
N GLN A 160 10.19 -16.67 -6.35
CA GLN A 160 10.14 -18.04 -6.84
C GLN A 160 9.21 -18.87 -5.96
N ASP A 161 8.59 -19.90 -6.53
CA ASP A 161 7.63 -20.73 -5.79
C ASP A 161 8.28 -21.59 -4.69
N GLY A 162 9.49 -21.94 -4.90
CA GLY A 162 10.18 -22.79 -3.97
C GLY A 162 11.64 -23.02 -4.31
N UNK A 163 12.33 -23.69 -3.68
CA UNK A 163 13.58 -24.08 -3.83
C UNK A 163 13.59 -25.12 -4.80
N ALA A 164 13.90 -24.92 -5.99
CA ALA A 164 13.92 -25.86 -7.11
C ALA A 164 15.33 -26.31 -7.45
N LEU A 165 15.48 -27.50 -7.91
CA LEU A 165 16.75 -28.01 -8.40
C LEU A 165 17.05 -27.49 -9.81
N THR A 166 16.00 -27.27 -10.59
CA THR A 166 16.08 -26.76 -11.98
C THR A 166 14.89 -25.87 -12.25
N GLY A 167 15.06 -24.95 -13.20
CA GLY A 167 14.00 -24.05 -13.65
C GLY A 167 13.80 -22.85 -12.71
N ASN A 168 13.09 -21.87 -13.23
CA ASN A 168 12.83 -20.62 -12.49
C ASN A 168 11.48 -19.99 -12.82
N ILE A 169 10.52 -20.81 -13.23
CA ILE A 169 9.14 -20.35 -13.51
C ILE A 169 8.42 -20.04 -12.19
N LEU A 170 7.77 -18.88 -12.13
CA LEU A 170 6.96 -18.48 -10.98
C LEU A 170 5.48 -18.66 -11.31
N THR A 171 4.77 -19.43 -10.49
CA THR A 171 3.32 -19.61 -10.67
C THR A 171 2.50 -18.80 -9.64
N THR A 172 3.12 -18.40 -8.54
CA THR A 172 2.46 -17.55 -7.55
C THR A 172 2.09 -16.19 -8.17
N ASN A 173 0.88 -15.71 -7.86
CA ASN A 173 0.36 -14.45 -8.43
C ASN A 173 1.03 -13.23 -7.79
N THR A 174 2.27 -12.97 -8.22
CA THR A 174 3.05 -11.79 -7.82
C THR A 174 4.07 -11.48 -8.94
N TYR A 175 4.80 -10.37 -8.83
CA TYR A 175 5.88 -10.11 -9.78
C TYR A 175 6.99 -11.14 -9.62
N LYS A 176 7.64 -11.45 -10.74
CA LYS A 176 8.84 -12.32 -10.78
C LYS A 176 10.06 -11.57 -10.28
N SER A 177 10.20 -10.34 -10.73
CA SER A 177 11.40 -9.53 -10.49
C SER A 177 11.00 -8.07 -10.37
N LEU A 178 11.60 -7.37 -9.41
CA LEU A 178 11.30 -5.96 -9.17
C LEU A 178 12.60 -5.24 -8.82
N GLN A 179 12.88 -4.14 -9.50
CA GLN A 179 13.96 -3.22 -9.13
C GLN A 179 13.37 -1.81 -9.12
N TYR A 180 13.80 -0.98 -8.18
CA TYR A 180 13.33 0.39 -8.17
C TYR A 180 14.35 1.33 -7.55
N LEU A 181 14.16 2.61 -7.85
CA LEU A 181 14.93 3.73 -7.36
C LEU A 181 13.93 4.78 -6.87
N TRP A 182 14.19 5.28 -5.68
CA TRP A 182 13.37 6.37 -5.13
C TRP A 182 14.26 7.44 -4.54
N UNK A 183 14.10 8.69 -4.88
CA UNK A 183 14.83 9.71 -4.48
C UNK A 183 13.94 10.64 -3.87
N HIS A 184 14.23 11.29 -2.79
CA HIS A 184 13.38 12.28 -2.11
C HIS A 184 14.20 13.43 -1.54
N LYS A 185 13.68 14.66 -1.74
CA LYS A 185 14.29 15.86 -1.18
C LYS A 185 13.23 16.79 -0.62
N GLU A 186 13.54 17.39 0.53
CA GLU A 186 12.70 18.40 1.16
C GLU A 186 13.40 19.76 1.14
N TRP A 187 12.61 20.80 0.87
CA TRP A 187 12.96 22.21 1.02
C TRP A 187 11.98 22.82 2.02
N GLU A 188 12.13 24.08 2.34
CA GLU A 188 11.30 24.71 3.38
C GLU A 188 9.80 24.55 3.16
N GLN A 189 9.32 24.75 1.93
CA GLN A 189 7.89 24.72 1.61
C GLN A 189 7.53 23.68 0.55
N LEU A 190 8.52 22.99 0.01
CA LEU A 190 8.33 22.06 -1.11
C LEU A 190 9.04 20.75 -0.82
N SER A 191 8.43 19.63 -1.17
CA SER A 191 9.15 18.38 -1.26
C SER A 191 8.88 17.73 -2.62
N ALA A 192 9.86 16.98 -3.10
CA ALA A 192 9.78 16.28 -4.37
C ALA A 192 10.38 14.90 -4.24
N SER A 193 9.69 13.92 -4.81
CA SER A 193 10.24 12.55 -4.95
C SER A 193 10.26 12.18 -6.41
N PHE A 194 11.28 11.43 -6.80
CA PHE A 194 11.35 10.76 -8.09
C PHE A 194 11.32 9.25 -7.83
N LEU A 195 10.52 8.54 -8.62
CA LEU A 195 10.43 7.08 -8.57
C LEU A 195 10.67 6.52 -9.96
N PHE A 196 11.54 5.49 -10.05
CA PHE A 196 11.67 4.64 -11.23
C PHE A 196 11.51 3.19 -10.79
N VAL A 197 10.66 2.44 -11.49
CA VAL A 197 10.40 1.03 -11.20
C VAL A 197 10.55 0.21 -12.47
N ASN A 198 11.27 -0.90 -12.38
CA ASN A 198 11.33 -1.95 -13.39
C ASN A 198 10.59 -3.18 -12.84
N ASN A 199 9.44 -3.49 -13.42
CA ASN A 199 8.51 -4.52 -12.91
C ASN A 199 8.47 -5.68 -13.89
N GLY A 200 8.95 -6.86 -13.46
CA GLY A 200 8.97 -8.08 -14.28
C GLY A 200 7.87 -9.04 -13.87
N LEU A 201 7.02 -9.40 -14.82
CA LEU A 201 5.96 -10.36 -14.62
C LEU A 201 6.24 -11.65 -15.39
N GLN A 202 6.01 -12.81 -14.78
CA GLN A 202 6.17 -14.12 -15.42
C GLN A 202 5.11 -14.28 -16.51
N TYR A 203 5.54 -14.73 -17.67
CA TYR A 203 4.65 -15.19 -18.74
C TYR A 203 4.88 -16.70 -18.92
N UNK A 204 4.05 -17.43 -18.82
CA UNK A 204 4.12 -18.72 -18.98
C UNK A 204 3.34 -19.00 -20.08
N ASP A 205 3.72 -19.64 -21.25
CA ASP A 205 3.03 -20.09 -22.45
C ASP A 205 2.42 -21.48 -22.22
N GLU A 206 1.18 -21.60 -22.48
CA GLU A 206 0.43 -22.85 -22.18
C GLU A 206 0.78 -24.02 -23.13
N ILE A 207 1.39 -23.71 -24.27
CA ILE A 207 1.63 -24.70 -25.33
C ILE A 207 3.12 -24.97 -25.48
N ASP A 208 3.95 -23.95 -25.38
CA ASP A 208 5.38 -24.03 -25.73
C ASP A 208 6.22 -23.39 -24.61
N GLU A 209 6.71 -24.22 -23.71
CA GLU A 209 7.52 -23.77 -22.56
C GLU A 209 8.77 -22.96 -22.97
N SER A 210 9.27 -23.13 -24.20
CA SER A 210 10.42 -22.36 -24.65
C SER A 210 10.10 -20.87 -24.84
N LYS A 211 8.83 -20.50 -24.83
CA LYS A 211 8.35 -19.12 -24.93
C LYS A 211 8.13 -18.48 -23.54
N ASN A 212 8.33 -19.23 -22.47
CA ASN A 212 8.24 -18.69 -21.12
C ASN A 212 9.28 -17.60 -20.95
N ASP A 213 8.85 -16.48 -20.35
CA ASP A 213 9.71 -15.29 -20.28
C ASP A 213 9.31 -14.42 -19.07
N THR A 214 10.19 -13.51 -18.70
CA THR A 214 9.86 -12.43 -17.77
C THR A 214 9.72 -11.15 -18.58
N ARG A 215 8.54 -10.61 -18.63
CA ARG A 215 8.25 -9.39 -19.41
C ARG A 215 8.25 -8.18 -18.49
N TYR A 216 8.89 -7.11 -18.92
CA TYR A 216 9.19 -5.96 -18.07
C TYR A 216 8.44 -4.74 -18.53
N SER A 217 7.75 -4.10 -17.57
CA SER A 217 7.24 -2.74 -17.72
C SER A 217 7.99 -1.81 -16.78
N GLN A 218 8.10 -0.55 -17.17
CA GLN A 218 8.75 0.47 -16.37
C GLN A 218 7.75 1.55 -16.00
N THR A 219 7.92 2.11 -14.80
CA THR A 219 7.20 3.31 -14.37
C THR A 219 8.22 4.34 -13.92
N ALA A 220 8.09 5.57 -14.42
CA ALA A 220 8.92 6.69 -13.99
C ALA A 220 8.00 7.86 -13.61
N GLY A 221 8.32 8.56 -12.53
CA GLY A 221 7.47 9.69 -12.18
C GLY A 221 7.91 10.47 -10.96
N LEU A 222 7.07 11.45 -10.64
CA LEU A 222 7.32 12.43 -9.59
C LEU A 222 6.14 12.50 -8.64
N HIS A 223 6.44 12.68 -7.39
CA HIS A 223 5.47 13.11 -6.37
C HIS A 223 5.94 14.46 -5.84
N LEU A 224 5.05 15.46 -5.88
CA LEU A 224 5.34 16.83 -5.47
C LEU A 224 4.39 17.25 -4.37
N LYS A 225 4.91 17.94 -3.37
CA LYS A 225 4.12 18.45 -2.26
C LYS A 225 4.58 19.87 -1.94
N ALA A 226 3.64 20.80 -1.78
CA ALA A 226 3.93 22.16 -1.40
C ALA A 226 3.05 22.59 -0.23
N ASN A 227 3.63 23.24 0.76
CA ASN A 227 2.93 23.78 1.92
C ASN A 227 3.08 25.31 1.90
N LEU A 228 1.99 26.01 1.54
CA LEU A 228 2.00 27.46 1.35
C LEU A 228 0.95 28.08 2.25
N SER A 229 1.36 28.46 3.48
CA SER A 229 0.47 29.06 4.47
C SER A 229 -0.67 28.07 4.81
N LYS A 230 -1.92 28.43 4.50
CA LYS A 230 -3.09 27.58 4.77
C LYS A 230 -3.36 26.55 3.68
N PHE A 231 -2.57 26.57 2.58
CA PHE A 231 -2.74 25.64 1.45
C PHE A 231 -1.71 24.53 1.48
N ASN A 232 -2.15 23.32 1.15
CA ASN A 232 -1.30 22.15 0.92
C ASN A 232 -1.68 21.60 -0.46
N PHE A 233 -0.66 21.38 -1.29
CA PHE A 233 -0.84 20.83 -2.63
C PHE A 233 -0.12 19.50 -2.76
N UNK A 234 -0.60 18.41 -3.49
CA UNK A 234 -0.05 17.23 -3.73
C UNK A 234 -0.22 16.95 -5.12
N SER A 235 0.66 16.40 -5.77
CA SER A 235 0.59 16.05 -7.19
C SER A 235 1.37 14.78 -7.46
N ASN A 236 0.83 13.91 -8.30
CA ASN A 236 1.50 12.72 -8.84
C ASN A 236 1.54 12.80 -10.35
N LEU A 237 2.70 12.47 -10.94
CA LEU A 237 2.96 12.50 -12.37
C LEU A 237 3.75 11.22 -12.70
N TYR A 238 3.07 10.19 -13.23
CA TYR A 238 3.72 8.91 -13.56
C TYR A 238 3.49 8.54 -15.01
N TYR A 239 4.51 7.95 -15.64
CA TYR A 239 4.43 7.39 -16.99
C TYR A 239 4.89 5.94 -16.96
N GLN A 240 4.12 5.05 -17.60
CA GLN A 240 4.41 3.62 -17.74
C GLN A 240 4.72 3.26 -19.18
N PHE A 241 5.75 2.44 -19.38
CA PHE A 241 6.20 2.00 -20.71
C PHE A 241 6.80 0.60 -20.62
N GLY A 242 7.24 0.04 -21.75
CA GLY A 242 7.77 -1.32 -21.81
C GLY A 242 6.75 -2.31 -22.30
N LYS A 243 6.66 -3.45 -21.70
CA LYS A 243 5.80 -4.54 -22.19
C LYS A 243 4.83 -5.05 -21.12
N UNK A 244 3.70 -5.22 -21.41
CA UNK A 244 2.75 -5.90 -20.67
C UNK A 244 3.02 -7.34 -20.77
N VAL A 245 2.35 -8.18 -19.99
CA VAL A 245 2.49 -9.64 -20.00
C VAL A 245 2.06 -10.23 -21.34
N ALA A 246 1.02 -9.67 -21.96
CA ALA A 246 0.57 -10.13 -23.27
C ALA A 246 1.50 -9.78 -24.45
N UNK A 247 2.57 -8.99 -24.08
CA UNK A 247 3.52 -8.67 -24.98
C UNK A 247 3.35 -7.47 -25.72
N ASN A 248 2.20 -6.97 -25.56
CA ASN A 248 2.01 -5.71 -26.28
C ASN A 248 2.74 -4.56 -25.58
N ASP A 249 2.98 -3.50 -26.33
CA ASP A 249 3.65 -2.31 -25.80
C ASP A 249 2.73 -1.58 -24.82
N LEU A 250 3.34 -1.00 -23.76
CA LEU A 250 2.65 -0.21 -22.75
C LEU A 250 3.04 1.26 -22.92
N SER A 251 2.03 2.14 -22.92
CA SER A 251 2.23 3.59 -22.97
C SER A 251 1.08 4.25 -22.22
N ALA A 252 1.29 4.54 -20.94
CA ALA A 252 0.20 4.97 -20.06
C ALA A 252 0.69 6.00 -19.05
N TYR A 253 -0.22 6.86 -18.58
CA TYR A 253 0.17 7.88 -17.61
C TYR A 253 -0.90 8.04 -16.53
N LEU A 254 -0.45 8.57 -15.39
CA LEU A 254 -1.28 9.06 -14.31
C LEU A 254 -0.86 10.49 -13.98
N LEU A 255 -1.83 11.39 -13.91
CA LEU A 255 -1.63 12.78 -13.51
C LEU A 255 -2.62 13.10 -12.41
N SER A 256 -2.19 13.71 -11.31
CA SER A 256 -3.10 14.16 -10.27
C SER A 256 -2.68 15.50 -9.70
N LEU A 257 -3.65 16.24 -9.23
CA LEU A 257 -3.43 17.48 -8.47
C LEU A 257 -4.53 17.60 -7.42
N GLU A 258 -4.12 17.87 -6.19
CA GLU A 258 -5.03 18.12 -5.07
C GLU A 258 -4.60 19.38 -4.34
N ALA A 259 -5.56 20.20 -3.97
CA ALA A 259 -5.36 21.38 -3.14
C ALA A 259 -6.22 21.28 -1.89
N ASN A 260 -5.60 21.38 -0.73
CA ASN A 260 -6.27 21.36 0.57
C ASN A 260 -6.10 22.72 1.25
N TYR A 261 -7.18 23.26 1.79
CA TYR A 261 -7.24 24.57 2.45
C TYR A 261 -7.65 24.40 3.91
N SER A 262 -6.82 24.85 4.84
CA SER A 262 -7.12 24.89 6.29
C SER A 262 -7.90 26.17 6.59
N ALA A 263 -9.24 26.13 6.42
CA ALA A 263 -10.12 27.27 6.60
C ALA A 263 -10.14 27.72 8.06
N LEU A 264 -10.27 26.78 8.96
CA LEU A 264 -10.25 26.97 10.43
C LEU A 264 -9.45 25.81 11.05
N UNK A 265 -9.29 25.88 12.19
CA UNK A 265 -8.67 24.89 12.89
C UNK A 265 -9.27 23.57 12.84
N UNK A 266 -10.51 23.68 12.72
CA UNK A 266 -11.21 22.55 12.74
C UNK A 266 -11.67 22.12 11.44
N LEU A 267 -11.56 22.94 10.45
CA LEU A 267 -12.20 22.73 9.14
C LEU A 267 -11.16 22.75 8.03
N LYS A 268 -11.04 21.62 7.32
CA LYS A 268 -10.23 21.51 6.11
C LYS A 268 -11.13 21.18 4.93
N ILE A 269 -10.85 21.82 3.78
CA ILE A 269 -11.58 21.64 2.53
C ILE A 269 -10.56 21.26 1.46
N GLY A 270 -10.85 20.22 0.70
CA GLY A 270 -9.98 19.78 -0.39
C GLY A 270 -10.72 19.68 -1.71
N LEU A 271 -10.00 19.97 -2.79
CA LEU A 271 -10.47 19.75 -4.17
C LEU A 271 -9.32 19.08 -4.93
N GLY A 272 -9.68 18.13 -5.79
CA GLY A 272 -8.66 17.43 -6.57
C GLY A 272 -9.18 16.76 -7.81
N GLY A 273 -8.25 16.28 -8.60
CA GLY A 273 -8.54 15.48 -9.78
C GLY A 273 -7.38 14.54 -10.10
N GLU A 274 -7.72 13.40 -10.71
CA GLU A 274 -6.76 12.40 -11.15
C GLU A 274 -7.17 11.79 -12.49
N UNK A 275 -6.30 11.61 -13.56
CA UNK A 275 -6.46 11.03 -14.70
C UNK A 275 -5.60 9.95 -14.78
N GLN A 276 -6.11 8.82 -15.08
CA GLN A 276 -5.35 7.63 -15.45
C GLN A 276 -5.77 7.14 -16.86
N UNK A 277 -4.95 7.08 -17.81
CA UNK A 277 -5.18 6.77 -19.10
C UNK A 277 -5.75 5.45 -19.15
N GLY A 278 -6.41 5.06 -20.22
CA GLY A 278 -7.10 3.82 -20.47
C GLY A 278 -7.19 3.44 -21.93
N ASN A 279 -7.79 2.30 -22.20
CA ASN A 279 -8.05 1.75 -23.54
C ASN A 279 -9.54 1.90 -23.90
N UNK A 280 -9.83 2.13 -24.94
CA UNK A 280 -11.04 2.09 -25.35
C UNK A 280 -11.61 0.89 -24.87
N TYR A 281 -12.90 0.78 -24.60
CA TYR A 281 -13.61 -0.37 -24.08
C TYR A 281 -13.73 -1.47 -25.16
N GLY A 282 -13.37 -2.64 -24.79
CA GLY A 282 -13.35 -3.77 -25.74
C GLY A 282 -12.25 -3.70 -26.80
N ALA A 283 -11.26 -2.83 -26.60
CA ALA A 283 -10.15 -2.73 -27.55
C ALA A 283 -9.38 -4.05 -27.66
N PRO A 284 -8.84 -4.37 -28.85
CA PRO A 284 -8.07 -5.60 -29.02
C PRO A 284 -6.85 -5.66 -28.09
N SER A 285 -6.56 -6.85 -27.57
CA SER A 285 -5.43 -7.06 -26.67
C SER A 285 -4.07 -7.02 -27.38
N ASP A 286 -4.05 -7.07 -28.71
CA ASP A 286 -2.83 -7.06 -29.53
C ASP A 286 -2.33 -5.64 -29.85
N GLY A 287 -3.10 -4.62 -29.51
CA GLY A 287 -2.69 -3.23 -29.69
C GLY A 287 -1.81 -2.71 -28.55
N GLU A 288 -1.37 -1.46 -28.67
CA GLU A 288 -0.67 -0.77 -27.59
C GLU A 288 -1.60 -0.62 -26.37
N ASN A 289 -1.14 -1.02 -25.20
CA ASN A 289 -1.91 -0.86 -23.96
C ASN A 289 -1.69 0.57 -23.43
N LYS A 290 -2.77 1.33 -23.33
CA LYS A 290 -2.77 2.72 -22.84
C LYS A 290 -3.33 2.84 -21.42
N ALA A 291 -3.64 1.71 -20.76
CA ALA A 291 -4.26 1.71 -19.43
C ALA A 291 -3.18 1.73 -18.34
N PHE A 292 -3.19 2.78 -17.54
CA PHE A 292 -2.28 2.92 -16.40
C PHE A 292 -2.69 1.90 -15.32
N ASN A 293 -1.70 1.28 -14.67
CA ASN A 293 -1.92 0.35 -13.58
C ASN A 293 -1.16 0.84 -12.33
N PRO A 294 -1.85 1.27 -11.27
CA PRO A 294 -1.18 1.75 -10.04
C PRO A 294 -0.66 0.60 -9.15
N LEU A 295 -0.02 -0.34 -9.73
CA LEU A 295 0.59 -1.62 -9.31
C LEU A 295 0.52 -1.92 -7.79
N TYR A 296 1.38 -1.26 -6.98
CA TYR A 296 1.58 -1.63 -5.56
C TYR A 296 1.05 -0.56 -4.61
N GLY A 297 0.18 0.32 -5.10
CA GLY A 297 -0.41 1.39 -4.32
C GLY A 297 -1.41 0.90 -3.26
N THR A 298 -1.69 1.75 -2.28
CA THR A 298 -2.81 1.57 -1.38
C THR A 298 -4.07 2.11 -2.06
N ASN A 299 -4.56 1.36 -3.05
CA ASN A 299 -5.54 1.87 -4.01
C ASN A 299 -6.90 2.19 -3.38
N HIS A 300 -7.29 1.52 -2.29
CA HIS A 300 -8.49 1.87 -1.51
C HIS A 300 -8.49 3.32 -1.00
N LYS A 301 -7.31 3.93 -0.88
CA LYS A 301 -7.17 5.32 -0.41
C LYS A 301 -7.62 6.33 -1.48
N PHE A 302 -7.72 5.89 -2.73
CA PHE A 302 -7.97 6.72 -3.91
C PHE A 302 -9.22 6.23 -4.65
N ASN A 303 -9.82 7.11 -5.44
CA ASN A 303 -10.88 6.78 -6.42
C ASN A 303 -12.13 6.14 -5.78
N GLY A 304 -12.54 6.67 -4.61
CA GLY A 304 -13.75 6.23 -3.92
C GLY A 304 -13.53 5.02 -3.01
N PHE A 305 -14.22 5.00 -1.88
CA PHE A 305 -14.04 3.94 -0.86
C PHE A 305 -14.83 2.66 -1.18
N MET A 306 -15.76 2.70 -2.14
CA MET A 306 -16.48 1.50 -2.55
C MET A 306 -15.67 0.60 -3.50
N ASP A 307 -14.42 0.99 -3.82
CA ASP A 307 -13.45 0.15 -4.52
C ASP A 307 -13.89 -0.31 -5.91
N TYR A 308 -14.66 0.53 -6.64
CA TYR A 308 -15.01 0.23 -8.02
C TYR A 308 -13.80 0.23 -8.96
N PHE A 309 -12.70 0.92 -8.56
CA PHE A 309 -11.56 1.20 -9.43
C PHE A 309 -10.24 0.80 -8.75
N TYR A 310 -9.45 -0.03 -9.41
CA TYR A 310 -8.04 -0.36 -9.11
C TYR A 310 -7.80 -1.13 -7.80
N VAL A 311 -8.83 -1.68 -7.17
CA VAL A 311 -8.67 -2.56 -6.00
C VAL A 311 -9.00 -3.99 -6.44
N GLY A 312 -8.11 -4.55 -7.28
CA GLY A 312 -8.27 -5.87 -7.88
C GLY A 312 -9.24 -5.90 -9.06
N ASN A 313 -9.56 -4.75 -9.62
CA ASN A 313 -10.50 -4.61 -10.74
C ASN A 313 -10.13 -3.41 -11.60
N HIS A 314 -10.80 -3.23 -12.73
CA HIS A 314 -10.67 -2.07 -13.63
C HIS A 314 -9.26 -1.94 -14.27
N ILE A 315 -8.44 -3.01 -14.20
CA ILE A 315 -7.11 -3.05 -14.81
C ILE A 315 -7.27 -3.31 -16.32
N ASN A 316 -6.45 -2.66 -17.15
CA ASN A 316 -6.51 -2.76 -18.61
C ASN A 316 -7.87 -2.36 -19.17
N ASN A 317 -8.53 -1.40 -18.54
CA ASN A 317 -9.88 -0.94 -18.87
C ASN A 317 -9.84 0.50 -19.38
N VAL A 318 -10.97 1.19 -19.35
CA VAL A 318 -11.15 2.53 -19.93
C VAL A 318 -10.41 3.65 -19.18
N GLY A 319 -9.65 3.31 -18.15
CA GLY A 319 -9.02 4.33 -17.32
C GLY A 319 -10.04 5.09 -16.50
N LEU A 320 -9.60 6.20 -15.91
CA LEU A 320 -10.44 6.94 -14.97
C LEU A 320 -10.07 8.41 -14.95
N LEU A 321 -11.05 9.27 -15.03
CA LEU A 321 -10.96 10.66 -14.60
C LEU A 321 -11.81 10.79 -13.34
N ASP A 322 -11.17 11.07 -12.22
CA ASP A 322 -11.80 11.26 -10.91
C ASP A 322 -11.70 12.73 -10.53
N LEU A 323 -12.84 13.41 -10.40
CA LEU A 323 -12.91 14.79 -9.92
C LEU A 323 -13.55 14.75 -8.53
N TYR A 324 -12.87 15.28 -7.52
CA TYR A 324 -13.34 15.10 -6.16
C TYR A 324 -13.19 16.34 -5.29
N GLY A 325 -14.03 16.37 -4.26
CA GLY A 325 -13.92 17.34 -3.20
C GLY A 325 -14.11 16.66 -1.86
N ASN A 326 -13.51 17.22 -0.82
CA ASN A 326 -13.68 16.66 0.53
C ASN A 326 -13.73 17.78 1.55
N VAL A 327 -14.40 17.48 2.68
CA VAL A 327 -14.47 18.35 3.85
C VAL A 327 -14.18 17.50 5.06
N LYS A 328 -13.27 17.96 5.90
CA LYS A 328 -12.97 17.31 7.17
C LYS A 328 -13.18 18.31 8.30
N TYR A 329 -13.97 17.92 9.29
CA TYR A 329 -14.30 18.74 10.45
C TYR A 329 -13.94 18.01 11.75
N ALA A 330 -13.14 18.65 12.59
CA ALA A 330 -12.76 18.14 13.91
C ALA A 330 -13.64 18.79 14.96
N PHE A 331 -14.54 18.00 15.58
CA PHE A 331 -15.40 18.48 16.68
C PHE A 331 -14.55 18.82 17.90
N ASN A 332 -13.50 18.04 18.13
CA ASN A 332 -12.56 18.20 19.23
C ASN A 332 -11.30 17.37 18.92
N LYS A 333 -10.38 17.23 19.88
CA LYS A 333 -9.13 16.45 19.69
C LYS A 333 -9.37 14.96 19.50
N GLN A 334 -10.51 14.45 19.94
CA GLN A 334 -10.84 13.01 19.88
C GLN A 334 -11.73 12.65 18.70
N SER A 335 -12.52 13.59 18.19
CA SER A 335 -13.61 13.27 17.25
C SER A 335 -13.55 14.10 15.99
N ASN A 336 -13.72 13.44 14.85
CA ASN A 336 -13.80 14.13 13.56
C ASN A 336 -14.76 13.41 12.61
N VAL A 337 -15.17 14.13 11.57
CA VAL A 337 -15.96 13.60 10.47
C VAL A 337 -15.33 14.07 9.16
N GLN A 338 -15.36 13.21 8.16
CA GLN A 338 -14.92 13.52 6.80
C GLN A 338 -16.01 13.13 5.82
N LEU A 339 -16.31 14.01 4.86
CA LEU A 339 -17.22 13.78 3.74
C LEU A 339 -16.41 13.98 2.47
N ALA A 340 -16.54 13.06 1.53
CA ALA A 340 -15.91 13.17 0.19
C ALA A 340 -16.95 12.85 -0.88
N UNK A 341 -16.76 13.42 -2.15
CA UNK A 341 -17.45 13.18 -3.21
C UNK A 341 -16.56 12.87 -4.29
N UNK A 342 -16.70 12.02 -5.15
CA UNK A 342 -15.94 11.66 -6.13
C UNK A 342 -16.79 11.53 -7.26
N GLN A 343 -16.76 12.26 -8.48
CA GLN A 343 -17.43 12.11 -9.79
C GLN A 343 -16.46 11.44 -10.75
N PHE A 344 -16.90 10.35 -11.31
CA PHE A 344 -16.04 9.47 -12.10
C PHE A 344 -16.43 9.47 -13.57
N PHE A 345 -15.43 9.56 -14.45
CA PHE A 345 -15.59 9.43 -15.90
C PHE A 345 -14.55 8.45 -16.45
N ALA A 346 -14.91 7.70 -17.50
CA ALA A 346 -13.94 6.93 -18.27
C ALA A 346 -12.94 7.89 -18.94
N ALA A 347 -11.66 7.59 -18.89
CA ALA A 347 -10.65 8.38 -19.59
C ALA A 347 -10.72 8.12 -21.11
N ALA A 348 -10.98 6.87 -21.51
CA ALA A 348 -11.12 6.46 -22.90
C ALA A 348 -12.60 6.29 -23.27
N GLU A 349 -12.87 6.14 -24.57
CA GLU A 349 -14.24 5.93 -25.08
C GLU A 349 -14.78 4.57 -24.64
N ILE A 350 -16.07 4.54 -24.29
CA ILE A 350 -16.79 3.30 -24.00
C ILE A 350 -17.36 2.75 -25.34
N ASP A 351 -18.18 3.54 -26.01
CA ASP A 351 -18.61 3.34 -27.41
C ASP A 351 -19.14 4.64 -27.98
N ASP A 352 -19.53 4.64 -29.25
CA ASP A 352 -19.93 5.86 -29.98
C ASP A 352 -21.17 6.57 -29.37
N ASN A 353 -21.99 5.84 -28.62
CA ASN A 353 -23.27 6.35 -28.12
C ASN A 353 -23.34 6.49 -26.60
N THR A 354 -22.38 5.93 -25.88
CA THR A 354 -22.39 5.89 -24.41
C THR A 354 -21.58 7.05 -23.83
N SER A 355 -22.18 7.76 -22.90
CA SER A 355 -21.48 8.79 -22.13
C SER A 355 -20.33 8.18 -21.34
N LYS A 356 -19.25 8.94 -21.21
CA LYS A 356 -18.11 8.54 -20.35
C LYS A 356 -18.44 8.59 -18.84
N ASP A 357 -19.61 9.10 -18.46
CA ASP A 357 -20.01 9.17 -17.04
C ASP A 357 -20.10 7.77 -16.45
N LEU A 358 -19.28 7.51 -15.41
CA LEU A 358 -19.27 6.24 -14.69
C LEU A 358 -20.10 6.31 -13.41
N GLY A 359 -20.38 7.52 -12.90
CA GLY A 359 -21.18 7.68 -11.70
C GLY A 359 -20.55 8.57 -10.66
N PHE A 360 -21.27 8.70 -9.56
CA PHE A 360 -20.92 9.58 -8.44
C PHE A 360 -20.87 8.78 -7.15
N GLU A 361 -19.83 8.97 -6.35
CA GLU A 361 -19.71 8.33 -5.03
C GLU A 361 -19.67 9.37 -3.93
N LEU A 362 -20.36 9.07 -2.83
CA LEU A 362 -20.35 9.86 -1.61
C LEU A 362 -19.80 8.98 -0.49
N ASP A 363 -18.77 9.46 0.18
CA ASP A 363 -18.10 8.75 1.28
C ASP A 363 -18.17 9.58 2.56
N LEU A 364 -18.73 9.01 3.62
CA LEU A 364 -18.80 9.61 4.95
C LEU A 364 -18.04 8.73 5.94
N VAL A 365 -17.09 9.31 6.68
CA VAL A 365 -16.35 8.59 7.72
C VAL A 365 -16.31 9.42 8.97
N THR A 366 -16.56 8.81 10.12
CA THR A 366 -16.40 9.44 11.43
C THR A 366 -15.39 8.63 12.25
N SER A 367 -14.64 9.34 13.08
CA SER A 367 -13.60 8.73 13.93
C SER A 367 -13.69 9.30 15.33
N HIS A 368 -13.53 8.44 16.33
CA HIS A 368 -13.53 8.83 17.75
C HIS A 368 -12.48 8.04 18.53
N LYS A 369 -11.62 8.74 19.28
CA LYS A 369 -10.65 8.13 20.19
C LYS A 369 -11.28 7.98 21.56
N LEU A 370 -11.56 6.73 21.98
CA LEU A 370 -12.06 6.42 23.31
C LEU A 370 -10.97 6.58 24.36
N SER A 371 -9.73 6.26 24.02
CA SER A 371 -8.57 6.35 24.91
C SER A 371 -7.30 6.45 24.07
N GLN A 372 -6.16 6.50 24.74
CA GLN A 372 -4.87 6.46 24.01
C GLN A 372 -4.65 5.14 23.25
N PHE A 373 -5.35 4.08 23.64
CA PHE A 373 -5.19 2.75 23.04
C PHE A 373 -6.34 2.31 22.16
N VAL A 374 -7.52 2.99 22.24
CA VAL A 374 -8.75 2.50 21.59
C VAL A 374 -9.36 3.60 20.73
N GLY A 375 -9.53 3.28 19.44
CA GLY A 375 -10.25 4.14 18.50
C GLY A 375 -11.42 3.42 17.88
N ILE A 376 -12.47 4.15 17.57
CA ILE A 376 -13.64 3.68 16.83
C ILE A 376 -13.77 4.51 15.57
N GLN A 377 -14.05 3.83 14.46
CA GLN A 377 -14.38 4.48 13.19
C GLN A 377 -15.62 3.85 12.61
N ALA A 378 -16.42 4.64 11.92
CA ALA A 378 -17.56 4.16 11.16
C ALA A 378 -17.62 4.90 9.84
N GLY A 379 -18.09 4.21 8.81
CA GLY A 379 -18.21 4.79 7.49
C GLY A 379 -19.50 4.36 6.80
N TYR A 380 -19.95 5.21 5.89
CA TYR A 380 -21.02 4.92 4.95
C TYR A 380 -20.64 5.49 3.59
N SER A 381 -20.77 4.67 2.56
CA SER A 381 -20.52 5.07 1.18
C SER A 381 -21.72 4.73 0.32
N HIS A 382 -21.98 5.57 -0.68
CA HIS A 382 -23.09 5.38 -1.62
C HIS A 382 -22.60 5.68 -3.03
N PHE A 383 -22.84 4.78 -3.96
CA PHE A 383 -22.46 4.95 -5.36
C PHE A 383 -23.70 5.05 -6.23
N PHE A 384 -23.83 6.15 -6.96
CA PHE A 384 -24.91 6.43 -7.92
C PHE A 384 -24.38 6.08 -9.32
N ALA A 385 -24.77 4.92 -9.82
CA ALA A 385 -24.27 4.40 -11.08
C ALA A 385 -24.81 5.21 -12.28
N ALA A 386 -23.94 5.47 -13.27
CA ALA A 386 -24.33 6.00 -14.57
C ALA A 386 -24.27 4.87 -15.60
N GLU A 387 -24.74 5.11 -16.82
CA GLU A 387 -24.77 4.11 -17.90
C GLU A 387 -23.37 3.55 -18.20
N GLY A 388 -22.34 4.41 -18.16
CA GLY A 388 -20.98 3.97 -18.45
C GLY A 388 -20.48 2.85 -17.53
N ILE A 389 -20.73 2.95 -16.23
CA ILE A 389 -20.25 1.90 -15.30
C ILE A 389 -21.01 0.60 -15.48
N GLU A 390 -22.30 0.66 -15.88
CA GLU A 390 -23.09 -0.54 -16.16
C GLU A 390 -22.46 -1.37 -17.30
N ILE A 391 -22.04 -0.67 -18.36
CA ILE A 391 -21.37 -1.32 -19.50
C ILE A 391 -20.01 -1.87 -19.08
N VAL A 392 -19.19 -1.03 -18.42
CA VAL A 392 -17.83 -1.40 -18.03
C VAL A 392 -17.81 -2.57 -17.04
N LYS A 393 -18.79 -2.64 -16.13
CA LYS A 393 -18.92 -3.75 -15.17
C LYS A 393 -19.79 -4.90 -15.69
N ASN A 394 -20.40 -4.73 -16.88
CA ASN A 394 -21.33 -5.71 -17.47
C ASN A 394 -22.43 -6.09 -16.48
N ASN A 395 -23.04 -5.09 -15.87
CA ASN A 395 -24.15 -5.26 -14.93
C ASN A 395 -25.12 -4.10 -15.09
N PHE A 396 -26.36 -4.41 -15.43
CA PHE A 396 -27.41 -3.42 -15.77
C PHE A 396 -28.54 -3.39 -14.72
N ASP A 397 -28.33 -4.05 -13.59
CA ASP A 397 -29.34 -4.07 -12.51
C ASP A 397 -29.41 -2.67 -11.85
N LYS A 398 -30.63 -2.23 -11.55
CA LYS A 398 -30.90 -0.87 -11.09
C LYS A 398 -31.05 -0.77 -9.57
N ASN A 399 -30.25 -1.52 -8.85
CA ASN A 399 -30.27 -1.53 -7.39
C ASN A 399 -29.43 -0.39 -6.80
N THR A 400 -29.75 -0.01 -5.59
CA THR A 400 -28.90 0.93 -4.83
C THR A 400 -27.56 0.27 -4.46
N ASN A 401 -26.55 1.09 -4.38
CA ASN A 401 -25.22 0.58 -4.02
C ASN A 401 -24.72 1.26 -2.77
N UNK A 402 -24.68 0.67 -1.51
CA UNK A 402 -24.38 1.10 -0.29
C UNK A 402 -23.38 0.24 0.35
N TRP A 403 -22.61 0.78 1.09
CA TRP A 403 -21.60 0.09 1.94
C TRP A 403 -21.52 0.78 3.29
N GLY A 404 -21.59 0.02 4.39
CA GLY A 404 -21.44 0.56 5.75
C GLY A 404 -20.50 -0.32 6.57
N TRP A 405 -19.81 0.32 7.51
CA TRP A 405 -18.86 -0.45 8.33
C TRP A 405 -18.60 0.22 9.68
N UNK A 406 -18.14 -0.43 10.72
CA UNK A 406 -17.74 -0.07 11.93
C UNK A 406 -16.51 -0.75 12.24
N MET A 407 -15.60 -0.14 12.72
CA MET A 407 -14.28 -0.70 13.04
C MET A 407 -13.78 -0.20 14.39
N VAL A 408 -13.28 -1.13 15.21
CA VAL A 408 -12.60 -0.81 16.47
C VAL A 408 -11.13 -1.16 16.30
N THR A 409 -10.22 -0.25 16.68
CA THR A 409 -8.79 -0.49 16.68
C THR A 409 -8.27 -0.37 18.11
N ILE A 410 -7.61 -1.42 18.58
CA ILE A 410 -7.04 -1.51 19.92
C ILE A 410 -5.53 -1.74 19.75
N UNK A 411 -4.59 -0.91 20.06
CA UNK A 411 -3.45 -0.95 19.88
C UNK A 411 -2.71 -0.72 20.91
N PRO A 412 -2.46 -1.48 21.99
CA PRO A 412 -1.66 -1.20 23.18
C PRO A 412 -0.16 -1.47 22.99
N VAL A 413 0.64 -0.70 23.76
CA VAL A 413 2.05 -1.06 23.95
C VAL A 413 2.09 -2.02 25.13
N LEU A 414 2.51 -3.26 24.90
CA LEU A 414 2.51 -4.32 25.90
C LEU A 414 3.78 -4.31 26.75
N PHE A 415 4.93 -3.94 26.15
CA PHE A 415 6.21 -3.98 26.82
C PHE A 415 7.21 -3.06 26.13
N THR A 416 7.98 -2.34 26.92
CA THR A 416 9.14 -1.57 26.46
C THR A 416 10.29 -1.77 27.44
N TRP A 417 11.47 -2.10 26.91
CA TRP A 417 12.70 -2.16 27.67
C TRP A 417 13.76 -1.33 26.97
N GLN A 418 14.49 -0.58 27.75
CA GLN A 418 15.66 0.18 27.28
C GLN A 418 16.85 -0.16 28.19
N LYS A 419 18.01 -0.32 27.57
CA LYS A 419 19.24 -0.48 28.33
C LYS A 419 19.46 0.76 29.20
N PRO A 420 19.65 0.62 30.51
CA PRO A 420 19.89 1.79 31.39
C PRO A 420 21.16 2.55 30.98
N GLU A 421 21.10 3.86 31.03
CA GLU A 421 22.30 4.68 30.91
C GLU A 421 23.16 4.42 32.16
N THR A 422 24.40 3.97 31.97
CA THR A 422 25.32 3.83 33.07
C THR A 422 25.76 5.23 33.55
N ASP A 423 25.31 5.59 34.74
CA ASP A 423 25.76 6.83 35.39
C ASP A 423 27.29 6.76 35.64
N ASN A 424 28.02 7.57 34.90
CA ASN A 424 29.45 7.77 35.15
C ASN A 424 29.68 8.86 36.21
N ASN A 425 28.92 8.82 37.31
CA ASN A 425 29.18 9.73 38.42
C ASN A 425 29.86 9.01 39.59
N ASN A 426 31.04 8.45 39.32
CA ASN A 426 31.94 8.04 40.41
C ASN A 426 33.39 8.09 39.92
N GLN A 427 33.94 9.31 39.93
CA GLN A 427 35.36 9.55 40.19
C GLN A 427 35.53 10.96 40.71
#